data_09989d3b2785deefeefe5c33aa15867d
#
_entry.id   09989d3b2785deefeefe5c33aa15867d
#
_cell.length_a   1.000
_cell.length_b   1.000
_cell.length_c   1.000
_cell.angle_alpha   90.00
_cell.angle_beta   90.00
_cell.angle_gamma   90.00
#
_symmetry.space_group_name_H-M   'P 1'
#
loop_
_entity.id
_entity.type
_entity.pdbx_description
1 polymer ?
#
loop_
_entity_poly.entity_id
_entity_poly.type
_entity_poly.pdbx_seq_one_letter_code
_entity_poly.pdbx_strand_id
1 'polypeptide(L)'
;GLEGGKVVGVTDFGAPRLANWAGNLTYGSSGVAHPANPEELADVVRRSARVKALGSRHSFGDVADTTGTHVVLDRYDDGRAPVEVDPASGVVSVAAGLRYGDVTRHVQAAGRALANLASLPHISVAGSVATATHGSGDAVGSLASAVVGLELVIGDGGRRTLRRGDADLPGAVVALGALGVVTRVELETVPTFDVRQDVHVGLPWDAVTAHYDEITASAYSVSLFTDWGPDGVQQVWRKSRLAPGERGGTRADLFGATPATTMLHPLPGIDPVHCTPQLGEPGPWNERLPHFRLDFTPSNGAELQSEYLVPRGRAQEAFAAMRDLGPRVTPLLQVGEIRTVAPDPEPLWLSPFDGPAVGVHLTWKPLPDDVARVLPDAEAALLPLGARPHWGKLSHALVHDPGSVAALYPRVDDFGALAQRYDPEGRFLGGYVERLLAG
;
A
#
# COMPACT_ATOMS: atom_id res chain seq x y z
N GLY A 1 -48.04 11.77 11.57
CA GLY A 1 -47.21 10.63 11.36
C GLY A 1 -46.03 10.97 10.49
N LEU A 2 -44.89 11.21 11.08
CA LEU A 2 -43.59 11.29 10.35
C LEU A 2 -43.08 9.87 10.23
N GLU A 3 -43.33 9.22 9.11
CA GLU A 3 -42.67 7.98 8.78
C GLU A 3 -41.20 8.27 8.43
N GLY A 4 -40.41 8.00 9.26
CA GLY A 4 -39.14 7.50 9.53
C GLY A 4 -38.27 7.22 8.35
N GLY A 5 -37.44 8.23 7.88
CA GLY A 5 -36.24 7.90 7.17
C GLY A 5 -35.39 6.98 8.05
N LYS A 6 -35.01 5.82 7.54
CA LYS A 6 -34.11 4.91 8.25
C LYS A 6 -32.83 5.65 8.58
N VAL A 7 -32.67 5.98 9.84
CA VAL A 7 -31.40 6.51 10.34
C VAL A 7 -30.38 5.38 10.25
N VAL A 8 -29.26 5.62 9.54
CA VAL A 8 -28.15 4.68 9.53
C VAL A 8 -27.71 4.47 10.97
N GLY A 9 -27.83 3.23 11.46
CA GLY A 9 -27.41 2.89 12.80
C GLY A 9 -25.90 3.04 12.95
N VAL A 10 -25.48 3.92 13.86
CA VAL A 10 -24.07 3.97 14.30
C VAL A 10 -23.95 3.03 15.48
N THR A 11 -23.07 2.04 15.38
CA THR A 11 -22.79 1.14 16.49
C THR A 11 -21.98 1.88 17.55
N ASP A 12 -22.54 1.98 18.76
CA ASP A 12 -21.80 2.54 19.89
C ASP A 12 -20.86 1.48 20.46
N PHE A 13 -19.60 1.89 20.67
CA PHE A 13 -18.58 1.02 21.25
C PHE A 13 -18.59 1.10 22.76
N GLY A 14 -19.55 0.39 23.40
CA GLY A 14 -19.51 0.19 24.83
C GLY A 14 -18.27 -0.59 25.33
N ALA A 15 -17.60 -1.35 24.46
CA ALA A 15 -16.31 -2.09 24.47
C ALA A 15 -16.48 -3.44 23.74
N PRO A 16 -15.45 -4.04 23.11
CA PRO A 16 -14.14 -3.47 22.82
C PRO A 16 -14.17 -2.59 21.58
N ARG A 17 -13.30 -1.58 21.50
CA ARG A 17 -13.13 -0.76 20.32
C ARG A 17 -12.46 -1.55 19.22
N LEU A 18 -12.65 -1.12 17.94
CA LEU A 18 -11.97 -1.71 16.81
C LEU A 18 -10.45 -1.46 16.90
N ALA A 19 -9.70 -2.46 16.50
CA ALA A 19 -8.26 -2.38 16.34
C ALA A 19 -7.88 -2.52 14.85
N ASN A 20 -6.67 -2.08 14.49
CA ASN A 20 -6.11 -2.37 13.18
C ASN A 20 -5.75 -3.86 13.04
N TRP A 21 -5.42 -4.29 11.81
CA TRP A 21 -5.09 -5.69 11.53
C TRP A 21 -3.95 -6.23 12.40
N ALA A 22 -2.89 -5.44 12.62
CA ALA A 22 -1.75 -5.85 13.43
C ALA A 22 -2.03 -5.85 14.93
N GLY A 23 -3.12 -5.23 15.39
CA GLY A 23 -3.50 -5.17 16.80
C GLY A 23 -2.68 -4.19 17.64
N ASN A 24 -1.76 -3.43 17.05
CA ASN A 24 -0.93 -2.46 17.75
C ASN A 24 -1.62 -1.12 18.00
N LEU A 25 -2.74 -0.85 17.33
CA LEU A 25 -3.51 0.39 17.42
C LEU A 25 -4.98 0.08 17.66
N THR A 26 -5.56 0.68 18.69
CA THR A 26 -6.99 0.72 18.93
C THR A 26 -7.54 2.06 18.44
N TYR A 27 -8.55 2.04 17.57
CA TYR A 27 -9.13 3.26 17.03
C TYR A 27 -9.90 4.05 18.08
N GLY A 28 -9.81 5.38 17.98
CA GLY A 28 -10.47 6.32 18.88
C GLY A 28 -11.91 6.67 18.52
N SER A 29 -12.51 6.03 17.48
CA SER A 29 -13.85 6.34 17.02
C SER A 29 -14.92 6.07 18.08
N SER A 30 -15.97 6.90 18.09
CA SER A 30 -17.12 6.75 18.96
C SER A 30 -18.18 5.79 18.40
N GLY A 31 -18.12 5.48 17.11
CA GLY A 31 -19.05 4.55 16.48
C GLY A 31 -18.64 4.17 15.04
N VAL A 32 -19.35 3.21 14.47
CA VAL A 32 -19.18 2.75 13.08
C VAL A 32 -20.52 2.81 12.35
N ALA A 33 -20.52 3.39 11.16
CA ALA A 33 -21.65 3.41 10.25
C ALA A 33 -21.38 2.48 9.05
N HIS A 34 -22.41 1.77 8.62
CA HIS A 34 -22.43 0.91 7.44
C HIS A 34 -23.49 1.43 6.46
N PRO A 35 -23.25 2.53 5.74
CA PRO A 35 -24.23 3.07 4.82
C PRO A 35 -24.50 2.10 3.68
N ALA A 36 -25.79 1.91 3.35
CA ALA A 36 -26.21 0.97 2.33
C ALA A 36 -26.27 1.57 0.92
N ASN A 37 -26.28 2.90 0.82
CA ASN A 37 -26.46 3.60 -0.44
C ASN A 37 -25.90 5.04 -0.36
N PRO A 38 -25.84 5.78 -1.49
CA PRO A 38 -25.31 7.15 -1.52
C PRO A 38 -26.03 8.13 -0.59
N GLU A 39 -27.34 8.02 -0.44
CA GLU A 39 -28.14 8.91 0.41
C GLU A 39 -27.81 8.71 1.88
N GLU A 40 -27.68 7.46 2.32
CA GLU A 40 -27.27 7.12 3.70
C GLU A 40 -25.85 7.59 4.00
N LEU A 41 -24.93 7.44 3.04
CA LEU A 41 -23.55 7.91 3.21
C LEU A 41 -23.50 9.43 3.34
N ALA A 42 -24.20 10.16 2.47
CA ALA A 42 -24.26 11.62 2.53
C ALA A 42 -24.83 12.09 3.89
N ASP A 43 -25.82 11.41 4.40
CA ASP A 43 -26.42 11.71 5.70
C ASP A 43 -25.44 11.48 6.86
N VAL A 44 -24.71 10.37 6.85
CA VAL A 44 -23.67 10.09 7.85
C VAL A 44 -22.59 11.20 7.84
N VAL A 45 -22.14 11.61 6.67
CA VAL A 45 -21.12 12.66 6.57
C VAL A 45 -21.65 13.98 7.14
N ARG A 46 -22.86 14.39 6.75
CA ARG A 46 -23.46 15.66 7.21
C ARG A 46 -23.68 15.70 8.72
N ARG A 47 -24.05 14.57 9.32
CA ARG A 47 -24.36 14.47 10.75
C ARG A 47 -23.11 14.34 11.63
N SER A 48 -21.99 13.97 11.05
CA SER A 48 -20.78 13.66 11.82
C SER A 48 -19.89 14.88 11.88
N ALA A 49 -19.52 15.34 13.07
CA ALA A 49 -18.52 16.38 13.24
C ALA A 49 -17.13 15.91 12.78
N ARG A 50 -16.84 14.62 13.01
CA ARG A 50 -15.65 13.93 12.54
C ARG A 50 -16.06 12.58 11.95
N VAL A 51 -15.52 12.25 10.79
CA VAL A 51 -15.84 11.01 10.06
C VAL A 51 -14.63 10.60 9.22
N LYS A 52 -14.40 9.30 9.11
CA LYS A 52 -13.32 8.78 8.28
C LYS A 52 -13.68 7.42 7.72
N ALA A 53 -13.35 7.19 6.45
CA ALA A 53 -13.50 5.88 5.86
C ALA A 53 -12.52 4.90 6.49
N LEU A 54 -12.97 3.68 6.73
CA LEU A 54 -12.16 2.58 7.23
C LEU A 54 -12.22 1.42 6.23
N GLY A 55 -11.06 1.05 5.68
CA GLY A 55 -10.91 -0.05 4.75
C GLY A 55 -10.58 -1.37 5.47
N SER A 56 -9.57 -2.08 4.96
CA SER A 56 -9.14 -3.38 5.49
C SER A 56 -8.34 -3.31 6.80
N ARG A 57 -8.04 -2.11 7.30
CA ARG A 57 -7.34 -1.85 8.57
C ARG A 57 -5.89 -2.33 8.61
N HIS A 58 -5.23 -2.37 7.44
CA HIS A 58 -3.84 -2.83 7.31
C HIS A 58 -2.78 -1.75 7.61
N SER A 59 -3.17 -0.49 7.86
CA SER A 59 -2.23 0.55 8.28
C SER A 59 -1.73 0.31 9.71
N PHE A 60 -0.44 0.53 9.94
CA PHE A 60 0.21 0.37 11.24
C PHE A 60 0.20 1.67 12.07
N GLY A 61 0.00 2.80 11.43
CA GLY A 61 -0.17 4.10 12.06
C GLY A 61 -1.64 4.53 12.14
N ASP A 62 -1.87 5.74 12.62
CA ASP A 62 -3.21 6.28 12.89
C ASP A 62 -3.82 7.05 11.72
N VAL A 63 -3.34 6.84 10.48
CA VAL A 63 -3.81 7.57 9.28
C VAL A 63 -5.31 7.47 9.07
N ALA A 64 -5.93 6.33 9.39
CA ALA A 64 -7.36 6.10 9.26
C ALA A 64 -8.14 6.34 10.57
N ASP A 65 -7.50 6.82 11.63
CA ASP A 65 -8.16 7.04 12.91
C ASP A 65 -8.99 8.31 12.94
N THR A 66 -10.03 8.30 13.74
CA THR A 66 -10.91 9.45 14.00
C THR A 66 -11.47 9.36 15.42
N THR A 67 -11.82 10.49 15.99
CA THR A 67 -12.57 10.55 17.25
C THR A 67 -14.10 10.48 17.03
N GLY A 68 -14.54 10.60 15.79
CA GLY A 68 -15.95 10.56 15.40
C GLY A 68 -16.40 9.19 14.89
N THR A 69 -17.02 9.17 13.73
CA THR A 69 -17.61 7.98 13.13
C THR A 69 -16.68 7.38 12.08
N HIS A 70 -16.40 6.09 12.16
CA HIS A 70 -15.86 5.34 11.04
C HIS A 70 -16.97 4.92 10.07
N VAL A 71 -16.70 5.07 8.77
CA VAL A 71 -17.56 4.59 7.69
C VAL A 71 -16.94 3.35 7.08
N VAL A 72 -17.71 2.26 7.06
CA VAL A 72 -17.33 1.01 6.40
C VAL A 72 -18.29 0.76 5.23
N LEU A 73 -17.73 0.56 4.03
CA LEU A 73 -18.50 0.44 2.79
C LEU A 73 -18.85 -1.01 2.41
N ASP A 74 -18.86 -1.91 3.36
CA ASP A 74 -19.13 -3.34 3.14
C ASP A 74 -20.56 -3.63 2.68
N ARG A 75 -21.51 -2.74 2.99
CA ARG A 75 -22.93 -2.84 2.60
C ARG A 75 -23.34 -1.82 1.54
N TYR A 76 -22.38 -1.01 1.07
CA TYR A 76 -22.64 0.08 0.16
C TYR A 76 -22.96 -0.43 -1.24
N ASP A 77 -24.08 0.02 -1.79
CA ASP A 77 -24.55 -0.27 -3.15
C ASP A 77 -24.96 1.03 -3.83
N ASP A 78 -24.30 1.38 -4.91
CA ASP A 78 -24.62 2.57 -5.69
C ASP A 78 -25.48 2.26 -6.94
N GLY A 79 -25.98 1.03 -7.05
CA GLY A 79 -26.79 0.55 -8.17
C GLY A 79 -25.98 0.08 -9.38
N ARG A 80 -24.64 0.19 -9.34
CA ARG A 80 -23.74 -0.31 -10.38
C ARG A 80 -23.10 -1.62 -9.96
N ALA A 81 -22.62 -2.41 -10.93
CA ALA A 81 -21.84 -3.59 -10.64
C ALA A 81 -20.59 -3.22 -9.81
N PRO A 82 -20.19 -4.05 -8.83
CA PRO A 82 -19.01 -3.76 -8.01
C PRO A 82 -17.71 -3.63 -8.82
N VAL A 83 -17.61 -4.37 -9.94
CA VAL A 83 -16.49 -4.30 -10.87
C VAL A 83 -17.04 -4.28 -12.29
N GLU A 84 -16.67 -3.24 -13.05
CA GLU A 84 -17.02 -3.08 -14.45
C GLU A 84 -15.77 -2.82 -15.27
N VAL A 85 -15.51 -3.64 -16.29
CA VAL A 85 -14.42 -3.43 -17.23
C VAL A 85 -15.00 -2.85 -18.51
N ASP A 86 -14.55 -1.67 -18.93
CA ASP A 86 -14.89 -1.10 -20.22
C ASP A 86 -14.05 -1.81 -21.30
N PRO A 87 -14.69 -2.57 -22.23
CA PRO A 87 -13.94 -3.30 -23.24
C PRO A 87 -13.25 -2.38 -24.28
N ALA A 88 -13.71 -1.13 -24.42
CA ALA A 88 -13.13 -0.20 -25.37
C ALA A 88 -11.85 0.44 -24.84
N SER A 89 -11.86 0.94 -23.60
CA SER A 89 -10.72 1.63 -22.96
C SER A 89 -9.82 0.70 -22.14
N GLY A 90 -10.36 -0.43 -21.69
CA GLY A 90 -9.69 -1.29 -20.71
C GLY A 90 -9.74 -0.75 -19.29
N VAL A 91 -10.37 0.40 -19.05
CA VAL A 91 -10.51 0.96 -17.69
C VAL A 91 -11.47 0.08 -16.88
N VAL A 92 -11.07 -0.26 -15.65
CA VAL A 92 -11.93 -0.95 -14.70
C VAL A 92 -12.42 0.02 -13.65
N SER A 93 -13.74 0.04 -13.45
CA SER A 93 -14.41 0.80 -12.39
C SER A 93 -14.74 -0.15 -11.24
N VAL A 94 -14.26 0.17 -10.04
CA VAL A 94 -14.40 -0.71 -8.87
C VAL A 94 -15.00 0.02 -7.69
N ALA A 95 -15.88 -0.68 -6.95
CA ALA A 95 -16.33 -0.22 -5.66
C ALA A 95 -15.15 -0.14 -4.68
N ALA A 96 -15.00 0.99 -4.02
CA ALA A 96 -13.78 1.36 -3.28
C ALA A 96 -13.44 0.40 -2.13
N GLY A 97 -14.44 -0.21 -1.51
CA GLY A 97 -14.26 -1.14 -0.38
C GLY A 97 -13.83 -2.56 -0.75
N LEU A 98 -13.73 -2.89 -2.04
CA LEU A 98 -13.31 -4.22 -2.48
C LEU A 98 -11.83 -4.44 -2.22
N ARG A 99 -11.47 -5.71 -1.97
CA ARG A 99 -10.08 -6.15 -1.91
C ARG A 99 -9.51 -6.29 -3.32
N TYR A 100 -8.23 -6.01 -3.48
CA TYR A 100 -7.54 -6.21 -4.76
C TYR A 100 -7.70 -7.61 -5.30
N GLY A 101 -7.60 -8.63 -4.45
CA GLY A 101 -7.74 -10.02 -4.89
C GLY A 101 -9.08 -10.32 -5.55
N ASP A 102 -10.18 -9.76 -5.06
CA ASP A 102 -11.50 -9.94 -5.66
C ASP A 102 -11.61 -9.16 -6.98
N VAL A 103 -11.09 -7.95 -7.03
CA VAL A 103 -11.04 -7.13 -8.25
C VAL A 103 -10.24 -7.82 -9.35
N THR A 104 -9.09 -8.39 -9.03
CA THR A 104 -8.20 -9.01 -10.01
C THR A 104 -8.80 -10.21 -10.69
N ARG A 105 -9.67 -10.96 -10.02
CA ARG A 105 -10.41 -12.08 -10.63
C ARG A 105 -11.32 -11.61 -11.77
N HIS A 106 -12.03 -10.51 -11.56
CA HIS A 106 -12.89 -9.90 -12.58
C HIS A 106 -12.07 -9.34 -13.74
N VAL A 107 -10.96 -8.69 -13.44
CA VAL A 107 -10.06 -8.12 -14.45
C VAL A 107 -9.47 -9.25 -15.32
N GLN A 108 -8.99 -10.33 -14.69
CA GLN A 108 -8.48 -11.51 -15.41
C GLN A 108 -9.56 -12.15 -16.28
N ALA A 109 -10.78 -12.30 -15.77
CA ALA A 109 -11.88 -12.89 -16.54
C ALA A 109 -12.22 -12.06 -17.80
N ALA A 110 -11.94 -10.76 -17.79
CA ALA A 110 -12.09 -9.87 -18.95
C ALA A 110 -10.87 -9.87 -19.89
N GLY A 111 -9.88 -10.72 -19.66
CA GLY A 111 -8.65 -10.77 -20.46
C GLY A 111 -7.69 -9.62 -20.22
N ARG A 112 -7.82 -8.94 -19.07
CA ARG A 112 -7.02 -7.77 -18.70
C ARG A 112 -6.18 -8.06 -17.45
N ALA A 113 -5.27 -7.15 -17.15
CA ALA A 113 -4.41 -7.19 -15.97
C ALA A 113 -4.17 -5.79 -15.40
N LEU A 114 -3.86 -5.73 -14.10
CA LEU A 114 -3.20 -4.58 -13.51
C LEU A 114 -1.68 -4.75 -13.67
N ALA A 115 -0.97 -3.66 -13.88
CA ALA A 115 0.47 -3.73 -14.14
C ALA A 115 1.26 -4.28 -12.96
N ASN A 116 0.81 -4.02 -11.73
CA ASN A 116 1.43 -4.55 -10.52
C ASN A 116 0.41 -4.73 -9.40
N LEU A 117 0.81 -5.47 -8.38
CA LEU A 117 0.04 -5.73 -7.16
C LEU A 117 0.96 -5.68 -5.95
N ALA A 118 0.38 -5.42 -4.78
CA ALA A 118 1.07 -5.52 -3.50
C ALA A 118 1.30 -6.99 -3.10
N SER A 119 2.13 -7.20 -2.09
CA SER A 119 2.46 -8.53 -1.57
C SER A 119 1.24 -9.30 -1.07
N LEU A 120 0.28 -8.58 -0.45
CA LEU A 120 -0.92 -9.14 0.14
C LEU A 120 -2.16 -8.72 -0.67
N PRO A 121 -2.91 -9.67 -1.25
CA PRO A 121 -4.08 -9.35 -2.08
C PRO A 121 -5.33 -8.97 -1.27
N HIS A 122 -5.28 -9.05 0.05
CA HIS A 122 -6.42 -8.81 0.96
C HIS A 122 -6.67 -7.35 1.28
N ILE A 123 -5.79 -6.43 0.84
CA ILE A 123 -5.91 -4.99 1.11
C ILE A 123 -7.01 -4.35 0.25
N SER A 124 -7.70 -3.36 0.81
CA SER A 124 -8.74 -2.63 0.08
C SER A 124 -8.15 -1.71 -0.99
N VAL A 125 -8.87 -1.55 -2.08
CA VAL A 125 -8.43 -0.69 -3.19
C VAL A 125 -8.28 0.75 -2.75
N ALA A 126 -9.30 1.34 -2.15
CA ALA A 126 -9.26 2.75 -1.73
C ALA A 126 -8.21 3.04 -0.67
N GLY A 127 -8.07 2.16 0.32
CA GLY A 127 -7.07 2.31 1.38
C GLY A 127 -5.64 2.26 0.84
N SER A 128 -5.38 1.35 -0.06
CA SER A 128 -4.06 1.20 -0.69
C SER A 128 -3.67 2.38 -1.57
N VAL A 129 -4.63 2.89 -2.35
CA VAL A 129 -4.44 4.07 -3.19
C VAL A 129 -4.17 5.30 -2.32
N ALA A 130 -4.94 5.48 -1.25
CA ALA A 130 -4.83 6.63 -0.36
C ALA A 130 -3.48 6.76 0.35
N THR A 131 -2.73 5.67 0.50
CA THR A 131 -1.44 5.62 1.19
C THR A 131 -0.26 5.28 0.30
N ALA A 132 -0.44 5.31 -1.03
CA ALA A 132 0.60 5.03 -2.03
C ALA A 132 1.22 3.63 -1.89
N THR A 133 0.42 2.63 -1.57
CA THR A 133 0.87 1.24 -1.51
C THR A 133 1.42 0.79 -2.87
N HIS A 134 2.42 -0.06 -2.86
CA HIS A 134 3.14 -0.49 -4.06
C HIS A 134 3.53 -1.98 -4.01
N GLY A 135 3.89 -2.52 -5.15
CA GLY A 135 4.58 -3.80 -5.29
C GLY A 135 6.07 -3.59 -5.52
N SER A 136 6.65 -4.35 -6.43
CA SER A 136 8.04 -4.17 -6.86
C SER A 136 8.17 -4.33 -8.37
N GLY A 137 9.02 -3.52 -8.97
CA GLY A 137 9.39 -3.58 -10.37
C GLY A 137 9.99 -2.27 -10.87
N ASP A 138 11.08 -2.35 -11.63
CA ASP A 138 11.77 -1.16 -12.15
C ASP A 138 10.88 -0.32 -13.09
N ALA A 139 10.00 -1.00 -13.84
CA ALA A 139 9.19 -0.38 -14.89
C ALA A 139 7.73 -0.17 -14.47
N VAL A 140 7.36 -0.52 -13.25
CA VAL A 140 5.97 -0.42 -12.78
C VAL A 140 5.88 0.44 -11.53
N GLY A 141 4.85 1.29 -11.50
CA GLY A 141 4.63 2.24 -10.42
C GLY A 141 3.81 1.66 -9.26
N SER A 142 3.47 2.54 -8.34
CA SER A 142 2.56 2.23 -7.23
C SER A 142 1.16 1.89 -7.72
N LEU A 143 0.33 1.33 -6.83
CA LEU A 143 -1.07 1.06 -7.14
C LEU A 143 -1.84 2.34 -7.45
N ALA A 144 -1.49 3.44 -6.80
CA ALA A 144 -2.07 4.76 -7.05
C ALA A 144 -1.78 5.28 -8.46
N SER A 145 -0.66 4.89 -9.08
CA SER A 145 -0.28 5.35 -10.42
C SER A 145 -1.22 4.85 -11.52
N ALA A 146 -1.99 3.80 -11.27
CA ALA A 146 -2.99 3.28 -12.21
C ALA A 146 -4.35 3.98 -12.13
N VAL A 147 -4.56 4.89 -11.18
CA VAL A 147 -5.84 5.57 -10.98
C VAL A 147 -6.05 6.61 -12.08
N VAL A 148 -7.18 6.49 -12.78
CA VAL A 148 -7.61 7.43 -13.83
C VAL A 148 -8.87 8.17 -13.45
N GLY A 149 -9.53 7.81 -12.37
CA GLY A 149 -10.73 8.48 -11.87
C GLY A 149 -11.10 8.07 -10.47
N LEU A 150 -11.82 8.94 -9.79
CA LEU A 150 -12.35 8.74 -8.44
C LEU A 150 -13.76 9.30 -8.34
N GLU A 151 -14.60 8.63 -7.56
CA GLU A 151 -15.81 9.23 -7.01
C GLU A 151 -15.69 9.29 -5.50
N LEU A 152 -16.04 10.42 -4.91
CA LEU A 152 -15.99 10.58 -3.47
C LEU A 152 -17.14 11.46 -2.96
N VAL A 153 -17.49 11.26 -1.70
CA VAL A 153 -18.44 12.11 -0.96
C VAL A 153 -17.62 13.04 -0.10
N ILE A 154 -17.79 14.35 -0.31
CA ILE A 154 -17.03 15.41 0.36
C ILE A 154 -17.75 15.94 1.59
N GLY A 155 -17.18 16.97 2.24
CA GLY A 155 -17.58 17.43 3.58
C GLY A 155 -19.02 17.94 3.70
N ASP A 156 -19.65 18.42 2.63
CA ASP A 156 -21.06 18.83 2.62
C ASP A 156 -22.04 17.68 2.29
N GLY A 157 -21.52 16.46 2.12
CA GLY A 157 -22.29 15.29 1.70
C GLY A 157 -22.50 15.21 0.18
N GLY A 158 -22.01 16.18 -0.58
CA GLY A 158 -22.05 16.19 -2.04
C GLY A 158 -21.09 15.18 -2.65
N ARG A 159 -21.41 14.73 -3.87
CA ARG A 159 -20.53 13.83 -4.62
C ARG A 159 -19.65 14.62 -5.58
N ARG A 160 -18.40 14.16 -5.71
CA ARG A 160 -17.46 14.63 -6.74
C ARG A 160 -16.99 13.44 -7.56
N THR A 161 -16.93 13.63 -8.87
CA THR A 161 -16.29 12.72 -9.80
C THR A 161 -15.07 13.43 -10.38
N LEU A 162 -13.91 12.86 -10.21
CA LEU A 162 -12.65 13.38 -10.73
C LEU A 162 -12.10 12.40 -11.76
N ARG A 163 -11.63 12.91 -12.88
CA ARG A 163 -11.06 12.12 -13.96
C ARG A 163 -9.76 12.73 -14.45
N ARG A 164 -9.00 11.94 -15.20
CA ARG A 164 -7.74 12.37 -15.81
C ARG A 164 -7.98 13.65 -16.61
N GLY A 165 -7.16 14.68 -16.35
CA GLY A 165 -7.31 16.03 -16.89
C GLY A 165 -7.94 17.02 -15.91
N ASP A 166 -8.64 16.58 -14.88
CA ASP A 166 -9.14 17.46 -13.82
C ASP A 166 -7.99 17.93 -12.94
N ALA A 167 -7.93 19.22 -12.65
CA ALA A 167 -6.84 19.83 -11.88
C ALA A 167 -6.71 19.25 -10.44
N ASP A 168 -7.82 18.78 -9.87
CA ASP A 168 -7.83 18.25 -8.50
C ASP A 168 -7.42 16.77 -8.42
N LEU A 169 -7.47 16.02 -9.53
CA LEU A 169 -7.19 14.58 -9.48
C LEU A 169 -5.80 14.26 -8.92
N PRO A 170 -4.71 14.92 -9.35
CA PRO A 170 -3.38 14.62 -8.81
C PRO A 170 -3.24 14.80 -7.30
N GLY A 171 -4.04 15.69 -6.70
CA GLY A 171 -4.09 15.88 -5.25
C GLY A 171 -5.03 14.91 -4.53
N ALA A 172 -5.96 14.28 -5.26
CA ALA A 172 -7.02 13.47 -4.68
C ALA A 172 -6.70 11.97 -4.64
N VAL A 173 -5.70 11.50 -5.38
CA VAL A 173 -5.37 10.07 -5.48
C VAL A 173 -4.72 9.56 -4.20
N VAL A 174 -3.56 10.12 -3.82
CA VAL A 174 -2.93 9.84 -2.53
C VAL A 174 -3.34 10.95 -1.58
N ALA A 175 -4.44 10.77 -0.89
CA ALA A 175 -5.07 11.84 -0.12
C ALA A 175 -5.30 11.51 1.36
N LEU A 176 -4.82 10.35 1.83
CA LEU A 176 -4.85 9.97 3.27
C LEU A 176 -6.26 10.00 3.88
N GLY A 177 -7.29 9.88 3.06
CA GLY A 177 -8.69 9.98 3.48
C GLY A 177 -9.13 11.39 3.91
N ALA A 178 -8.35 12.43 3.60
CA ALA A 178 -8.62 13.79 4.07
C ALA A 178 -9.59 14.60 3.21
N LEU A 179 -9.94 14.14 2.00
CA LEU A 179 -10.81 14.86 1.07
C LEU A 179 -12.27 14.40 1.12
N GLY A 180 -12.51 13.21 1.64
CA GLY A 180 -13.84 12.63 1.67
C GLY A 180 -13.80 11.12 1.74
N VAL A 181 -14.97 10.52 1.58
CA VAL A 181 -15.12 9.06 1.47
C VAL A 181 -15.09 8.67 0.00
N VAL A 182 -14.04 7.99 -0.41
CA VAL A 182 -13.93 7.45 -1.78
C VAL A 182 -14.88 6.26 -1.90
N THR A 183 -15.77 6.32 -2.88
CA THR A 183 -16.80 5.29 -3.10
C THR A 183 -16.52 4.44 -4.33
N ARG A 184 -15.76 4.98 -5.29
CA ARG A 184 -15.41 4.28 -6.51
C ARG A 184 -14.06 4.72 -7.02
N VAL A 185 -13.30 3.75 -7.58
CA VAL A 185 -11.98 4.00 -8.17
C VAL A 185 -11.98 3.46 -9.59
N GLU A 186 -11.51 4.26 -10.55
CA GLU A 186 -11.26 3.82 -11.91
C GLU A 186 -9.77 3.56 -12.11
N LEU A 187 -9.43 2.37 -12.58
CA LEU A 187 -8.05 1.90 -12.74
C LEU A 187 -7.76 1.60 -14.21
N GLU A 188 -6.60 2.03 -14.67
CA GLU A 188 -6.04 1.64 -15.96
C GLU A 188 -5.60 0.17 -15.92
N THR A 189 -5.87 -0.55 -17.00
CA THR A 189 -5.46 -1.95 -17.16
C THR A 189 -4.62 -2.14 -18.41
N VAL A 190 -3.97 -3.29 -18.49
CA VAL A 190 -3.19 -3.75 -19.64
C VAL A 190 -3.75 -5.10 -20.12
N PRO A 191 -3.42 -5.58 -21.34
CA PRO A 191 -3.75 -6.94 -21.73
C PRO A 191 -3.18 -7.95 -20.74
N THR A 192 -3.92 -9.03 -20.49
CA THR A 192 -3.48 -10.08 -19.57
C THR A 192 -2.13 -10.67 -19.95
N PHE A 193 -1.41 -11.14 -18.96
CA PHE A 193 -0.13 -11.81 -19.11
C PHE A 193 0.05 -12.89 -18.04
N ASP A 194 0.95 -13.83 -18.32
CA ASP A 194 1.37 -14.81 -17.34
C ASP A 194 2.64 -14.36 -16.63
N VAL A 195 2.89 -14.95 -15.48
CA VAL A 195 4.07 -14.73 -14.67
C VAL A 195 4.58 -16.07 -14.16
N ARG A 196 5.90 -16.26 -14.20
CA ARG A 196 6.56 -17.33 -13.47
C ARG A 196 7.40 -16.73 -12.34
N GLN A 197 7.44 -17.40 -11.21
CA GLN A 197 8.22 -16.96 -10.07
C GLN A 197 9.35 -17.96 -9.78
N ASP A 198 10.57 -17.43 -9.71
CA ASP A 198 11.78 -18.15 -9.34
C ASP A 198 12.39 -17.48 -8.11
N VAL A 199 12.79 -18.30 -7.14
CA VAL A 199 13.50 -17.81 -5.96
C VAL A 199 14.97 -18.21 -6.07
N HIS A 200 15.86 -17.24 -5.91
CA HIS A 200 17.30 -17.47 -5.82
C HIS A 200 17.76 -17.22 -4.39
N VAL A 201 18.75 -17.97 -3.93
CA VAL A 201 19.24 -17.91 -2.56
C VAL A 201 20.72 -17.56 -2.51
N GLY A 202 21.13 -16.84 -1.46
CA GLY A 202 22.54 -16.57 -1.19
C GLY A 202 23.16 -15.48 -2.05
N LEU A 203 22.51 -14.33 -2.21
CA LEU A 203 23.08 -13.17 -2.91
C LEU A 203 23.98 -12.38 -1.96
N PRO A 204 25.31 -12.32 -2.21
CA PRO A 204 26.23 -11.60 -1.34
C PRO A 204 26.07 -10.07 -1.49
N TRP A 205 26.40 -9.32 -0.42
CA TRP A 205 26.36 -7.85 -0.46
C TRP A 205 27.26 -7.26 -1.54
N ASP A 206 28.41 -7.88 -1.82
CA ASP A 206 29.30 -7.43 -2.89
C ASP A 206 28.60 -7.43 -4.26
N ALA A 207 27.74 -8.41 -4.52
CA ALA A 207 26.94 -8.45 -5.74
C ALA A 207 25.86 -7.36 -5.75
N VAL A 208 25.22 -7.08 -4.63
CA VAL A 208 24.26 -5.97 -4.51
C VAL A 208 24.97 -4.63 -4.76
N THR A 209 26.16 -4.45 -4.25
CA THR A 209 26.94 -3.22 -4.46
C THR A 209 27.35 -3.05 -5.92
N ALA A 210 27.81 -4.12 -6.56
CA ALA A 210 28.36 -4.06 -7.92
C ALA A 210 27.30 -4.16 -9.03
N HIS A 211 26.17 -4.86 -8.78
CA HIS A 211 25.23 -5.29 -9.82
C HIS A 211 23.75 -5.02 -9.46
N TYR A 212 23.48 -4.09 -8.58
CA TYR A 212 22.10 -3.85 -8.12
C TYR A 212 21.12 -3.60 -9.27
N ASP A 213 21.47 -2.71 -10.22
CA ASP A 213 20.61 -2.38 -11.35
C ASP A 213 20.37 -3.59 -12.26
N GLU A 214 21.38 -4.42 -12.47
CA GLU A 214 21.25 -5.65 -13.26
C GLU A 214 20.37 -6.69 -12.54
N ILE A 215 20.47 -6.78 -11.22
CA ILE A 215 19.66 -7.68 -10.41
C ILE A 215 18.19 -7.28 -10.49
N THR A 216 17.87 -6.02 -10.26
CA THR A 216 16.47 -5.54 -10.29
C THR A 216 15.86 -5.56 -11.68
N ALA A 217 16.68 -5.39 -12.73
CA ALA A 217 16.26 -5.47 -14.13
C ALA A 217 16.13 -6.92 -14.64
N SER A 218 16.53 -7.91 -13.85
CA SER A 218 16.58 -9.32 -14.29
C SER A 218 15.22 -9.98 -14.44
N ALA A 219 14.14 -9.35 -13.94
CA ALA A 219 12.77 -9.80 -14.09
C ALA A 219 11.81 -8.61 -13.99
N TYR A 220 10.55 -8.84 -14.32
CA TYR A 220 9.49 -7.83 -14.26
C TYR A 220 9.27 -7.28 -12.86
N SER A 221 9.35 -8.15 -11.85
CA SER A 221 9.27 -7.79 -10.43
C SER A 221 10.32 -8.55 -9.65
N VAL A 222 11.16 -7.81 -8.91
CA VAL A 222 12.24 -8.40 -8.10
C VAL A 222 12.15 -7.86 -6.69
N SER A 223 12.16 -8.77 -5.71
CA SER A 223 12.22 -8.45 -4.29
C SER A 223 13.43 -9.13 -3.66
N LEU A 224 14.21 -8.39 -2.88
CA LEU A 224 15.35 -8.91 -2.14
C LEU A 224 14.98 -9.00 -0.66
N PHE A 225 15.03 -10.20 -0.10
CA PHE A 225 14.75 -10.44 1.32
C PHE A 225 16.05 -10.58 2.09
N THR A 226 16.23 -9.77 3.13
CA THR A 226 17.45 -9.72 3.93
C THR A 226 17.14 -9.42 5.40
N ASP A 227 17.95 -9.97 6.30
CA ASP A 227 17.93 -9.60 7.71
C ASP A 227 18.86 -8.41 8.03
N TRP A 228 19.49 -7.82 7.02
CA TRP A 228 20.49 -6.75 7.12
C TRP A 228 21.78 -7.18 7.84
N GLY A 229 21.96 -8.47 8.03
CA GLY A 229 23.19 -9.05 8.60
C GLY A 229 24.31 -9.20 7.56
N PRO A 230 25.48 -9.71 8.01
CA PRO A 230 26.66 -9.82 7.15
C PRO A 230 26.53 -10.86 6.04
N ASP A 231 25.60 -11.80 6.14
CA ASP A 231 25.45 -12.89 5.18
C ASP A 231 24.81 -12.46 3.85
N GLY A 232 24.39 -11.22 3.73
CA GLY A 232 23.84 -10.66 2.49
C GLY A 232 22.33 -10.75 2.40
N VAL A 233 21.85 -11.02 1.18
CA VAL A 233 20.44 -11.19 0.84
C VAL A 233 20.14 -12.68 0.79
N GLN A 234 19.27 -13.15 1.67
CA GLN A 234 18.98 -14.57 1.82
C GLN A 234 18.18 -15.11 0.65
N GLN A 235 17.21 -14.33 0.15
CA GLN A 235 16.35 -14.74 -0.96
C GLN A 235 16.14 -13.58 -1.93
N VAL A 236 16.12 -13.91 -3.22
CA VAL A 236 15.71 -13.00 -4.30
C VAL A 236 14.51 -13.63 -4.98
N TRP A 237 13.37 -12.96 -4.90
CA TRP A 237 12.15 -13.39 -5.57
C TRP A 237 12.05 -12.67 -6.90
N ARG A 238 12.07 -13.45 -7.99
CA ARG A 238 12.05 -12.94 -9.36
C ARG A 238 10.78 -13.39 -10.05
N LYS A 239 9.96 -12.43 -10.45
CA LYS A 239 8.69 -12.65 -11.14
C LYS A 239 8.86 -12.19 -12.57
N SER A 240 8.94 -13.14 -13.50
CA SER A 240 9.18 -12.89 -14.91
C SER A 240 7.86 -12.85 -15.66
N ARG A 241 7.63 -11.81 -16.43
CA ARG A 241 6.46 -11.68 -17.28
C ARG A 241 6.60 -12.58 -18.51
N LEU A 242 5.53 -13.29 -18.84
CA LEU A 242 5.42 -14.20 -19.97
C LEU A 242 4.21 -13.81 -20.82
N ALA A 243 4.29 -14.03 -22.13
CA ALA A 243 3.08 -14.09 -22.94
C ALA A 243 2.22 -15.30 -22.49
N PRO A 244 0.89 -15.24 -22.61
CA PRO A 244 0.04 -16.36 -22.25
C PRO A 244 0.50 -17.64 -22.94
N GLY A 245 0.71 -18.72 -22.15
CA GLY A 245 1.20 -20.00 -22.64
C GLY A 245 2.72 -20.17 -22.76
N GLU A 246 3.50 -19.11 -22.63
CA GLU A 246 4.96 -19.23 -22.51
C GLU A 246 5.35 -19.84 -21.18
N ARG A 247 6.46 -20.58 -21.16
CA ARG A 247 7.01 -21.15 -19.93
C ARG A 247 8.26 -20.43 -19.42
N GLY A 248 9.05 -19.81 -20.32
CA GLY A 248 10.33 -19.21 -19.97
C GLY A 248 11.36 -20.24 -19.50
N GLY A 249 12.43 -19.77 -18.88
CA GLY A 249 13.50 -20.60 -18.32
C GLY A 249 14.00 -20.07 -16.98
N THR A 250 14.59 -20.94 -16.17
CA THR A 250 15.21 -20.58 -14.90
C THR A 250 16.66 -20.11 -15.15
N ARG A 251 17.02 -18.97 -14.60
CA ARG A 251 18.41 -18.48 -14.58
C ARG A 251 19.23 -19.29 -13.57
N ALA A 252 20.32 -19.94 -14.03
CA ALA A 252 21.11 -20.82 -13.17
C ALA A 252 21.96 -20.06 -12.15
N ASP A 253 22.48 -18.88 -12.54
CA ASP A 253 23.31 -18.03 -11.68
C ASP A 253 22.80 -16.58 -11.70
N LEU A 254 22.59 -16.00 -10.54
CA LEU A 254 22.21 -14.60 -10.37
C LEU A 254 23.28 -13.91 -9.53
N PHE A 255 24.42 -13.55 -10.16
CA PHE A 255 25.54 -12.89 -9.50
C PHE A 255 25.97 -13.60 -8.20
N GLY A 256 26.05 -14.93 -8.25
CA GLY A 256 26.43 -15.78 -7.14
C GLY A 256 25.26 -16.43 -6.40
N ALA A 257 24.04 -15.89 -6.50
CA ALA A 257 22.85 -16.54 -5.98
C ALA A 257 22.41 -17.68 -6.88
N THR A 258 21.88 -18.76 -6.30
CA THR A 258 21.49 -19.97 -7.01
C THR A 258 19.99 -20.26 -6.86
N PRO A 259 19.35 -20.92 -7.83
CA PRO A 259 17.94 -21.27 -7.73
C PRO A 259 17.63 -22.13 -6.51
N ALA A 260 16.57 -21.79 -5.79
CA ALA A 260 16.02 -22.66 -4.76
C ALA A 260 15.43 -23.92 -5.42
N THR A 261 15.56 -25.05 -4.72
CA THR A 261 15.07 -26.36 -5.19
C THR A 261 13.70 -26.73 -4.60
N THR A 262 13.25 -25.96 -3.60
CA THR A 262 11.93 -26.10 -2.97
C THR A 262 11.29 -24.73 -2.84
N MET A 263 9.98 -24.70 -2.62
CA MET A 263 9.30 -23.44 -2.27
C MET A 263 9.81 -22.92 -0.93
N LEU A 264 9.92 -21.59 -0.81
CA LEU A 264 10.38 -20.91 0.39
C LEU A 264 9.36 -19.85 0.83
N HIS A 265 9.26 -19.67 2.15
CA HIS A 265 8.61 -18.50 2.74
C HIS A 265 9.66 -17.40 2.92
N PRO A 266 9.28 -16.10 2.81
CA PRO A 266 10.23 -15.00 3.06
C PRO A 266 10.81 -15.03 4.48
N LEU A 267 10.01 -15.45 5.48
CA LEU A 267 10.47 -15.65 6.85
C LEU A 267 11.09 -17.03 6.99
N PRO A 268 12.32 -17.12 7.54
CA PRO A 268 12.99 -18.40 7.73
C PRO A 268 12.19 -19.38 8.59
N GLY A 269 12.12 -20.64 8.17
CA GLY A 269 11.49 -21.71 8.94
C GLY A 269 9.97 -21.75 8.92
N ILE A 270 9.31 -20.87 8.16
CA ILE A 270 7.86 -20.87 7.98
C ILE A 270 7.49 -21.70 6.75
N ASP A 271 6.40 -22.48 6.85
CA ASP A 271 5.89 -23.27 5.73
C ASP A 271 5.40 -22.35 4.61
N PRO A 272 5.86 -22.55 3.35
CA PRO A 272 5.46 -21.71 2.23
C PRO A 272 4.09 -22.03 1.63
N VAL A 273 3.26 -22.84 2.26
CA VAL A 273 1.96 -23.29 1.74
C VAL A 273 1.04 -22.15 1.29
N HIS A 274 1.12 -20.99 1.93
CA HIS A 274 0.31 -19.81 1.59
C HIS A 274 1.01 -18.81 0.66
N CYS A 275 2.23 -19.11 0.24
CA CYS A 275 2.92 -18.33 -0.78
C CYS A 275 2.35 -18.65 -2.17
N THR A 276 2.42 -17.69 -3.08
CA THR A 276 2.12 -17.92 -4.48
C THR A 276 3.14 -18.90 -5.07
N PRO A 277 2.75 -19.72 -6.09
CA PRO A 277 3.61 -20.76 -6.62
C PRO A 277 4.97 -20.26 -7.12
N GLN A 278 6.00 -21.03 -6.83
CA GLN A 278 7.39 -20.76 -7.17
C GLN A 278 7.91 -21.85 -8.12
N LEU A 279 9.22 -22.02 -8.19
CA LEU A 279 9.90 -23.05 -9.00
C LEU A 279 9.59 -22.93 -10.50
N GLY A 280 9.35 -21.70 -10.96
CA GLY A 280 9.15 -21.41 -12.36
C GLY A 280 7.81 -21.86 -12.96
N GLU A 281 6.84 -22.26 -12.15
CA GLU A 281 5.53 -22.67 -12.64
C GLU A 281 4.75 -21.45 -13.14
N PRO A 282 4.45 -21.35 -14.47
CA PRO A 282 3.68 -20.23 -15.00
C PRO A 282 2.24 -20.21 -14.49
N GLY A 283 1.71 -19.02 -14.33
CA GLY A 283 0.31 -18.81 -14.00
C GLY A 283 -0.12 -17.39 -14.31
N PRO A 284 -1.41 -17.06 -14.13
CA PRO A 284 -1.91 -15.73 -14.40
C PRO A 284 -1.29 -14.71 -13.44
N TRP A 285 -1.14 -13.48 -13.90
CA TRP A 285 -0.52 -12.39 -13.17
C TRP A 285 -1.07 -12.21 -11.74
N ASN A 286 -2.38 -12.34 -11.55
CA ASN A 286 -3.02 -12.12 -10.25
C ASN A 286 -2.75 -13.25 -9.24
N GLU A 287 -2.28 -14.40 -9.69
CA GLU A 287 -1.90 -15.52 -8.83
C GLU A 287 -0.38 -15.65 -8.64
N ARG A 288 0.40 -14.72 -9.18
CA ARG A 288 1.87 -14.73 -9.12
C ARG A 288 2.49 -13.42 -8.63
N LEU A 289 1.93 -12.27 -9.00
CA LEU A 289 2.48 -10.97 -8.57
C LEU A 289 2.41 -10.75 -7.05
N PRO A 290 1.33 -11.10 -6.34
CA PRO A 290 1.36 -11.11 -4.89
C PRO A 290 2.32 -12.17 -4.35
N HIS A 291 2.91 -11.95 -3.18
CA HIS A 291 3.69 -12.97 -2.51
C HIS A 291 2.81 -14.06 -1.88
N PHE A 292 1.60 -13.70 -1.48
CA PHE A 292 0.67 -14.57 -0.76
C PHE A 292 -0.62 -14.79 -1.53
N ARG A 293 -1.21 -15.97 -1.34
CA ARG A 293 -2.46 -16.36 -1.99
C ARG A 293 -3.66 -15.61 -1.40
N LEU A 294 -4.65 -15.34 -2.25
CA LEU A 294 -5.92 -14.73 -1.83
C LEU A 294 -6.74 -15.64 -0.91
N ASP A 295 -6.73 -16.95 -1.13
CA ASP A 295 -7.46 -17.94 -0.33
C ASP A 295 -6.87 -18.16 1.06
N PHE A 296 -5.72 -17.56 1.34
CA PHE A 296 -5.16 -17.48 2.68
C PHE A 296 -5.79 -16.30 3.43
N THR A 297 -6.45 -16.58 4.55
CA THR A 297 -6.93 -15.53 5.44
C THR A 297 -5.85 -15.24 6.48
N PRO A 298 -5.15 -14.09 6.40
CA PRO A 298 -4.17 -13.76 7.42
C PRO A 298 -4.88 -13.58 8.76
N SER A 299 -4.39 -14.31 9.78
CA SER A 299 -4.74 -14.02 11.18
C SER A 299 -4.25 -12.62 11.54
N ASN A 300 -4.69 -12.07 12.69
CA ASN A 300 -4.10 -10.85 13.23
C ASN A 300 -2.58 -11.01 13.24
N GLY A 301 -1.89 -10.19 12.45
CA GLY A 301 -0.46 -10.33 12.26
C GLY A 301 0.30 -10.06 13.54
N ALA A 302 1.08 -11.04 13.99
CA ALA A 302 2.04 -10.84 15.06
C ALA A 302 3.28 -10.12 14.52
N GLU A 303 3.07 -8.93 13.94
CA GLU A 303 4.11 -8.14 13.27
C GLU A 303 3.81 -6.64 13.33
N LEU A 304 4.86 -5.84 13.17
CA LEU A 304 4.80 -4.41 12.91
C LEU A 304 5.56 -4.15 11.62
N GLN A 305 5.28 -3.05 10.94
CA GLN A 305 5.97 -2.73 9.68
C GLN A 305 6.39 -1.26 9.62
N SER A 306 7.56 -1.04 9.04
CA SER A 306 8.05 0.26 8.61
C SER A 306 8.58 0.14 7.18
N GLU A 307 8.53 1.23 6.43
CA GLU A 307 9.14 1.29 5.11
C GLU A 307 9.56 2.72 4.79
N TYR A 308 10.72 2.83 4.14
CA TYR A 308 11.27 4.11 3.72
C TYR A 308 11.52 4.08 2.22
N LEU A 309 10.93 5.05 1.50
CA LEU A 309 11.06 5.19 0.05
C LEU A 309 12.23 6.12 -0.23
N VAL A 310 13.33 5.52 -0.65
CA VAL A 310 14.60 6.22 -0.89
C VAL A 310 14.71 6.53 -2.38
N PRO A 311 15.12 7.76 -2.79
CA PRO A 311 15.46 8.01 -4.19
C PRO A 311 16.46 6.99 -4.70
N ARG A 312 16.19 6.40 -5.86
CA ARG A 312 17.01 5.28 -6.37
C ARG A 312 18.50 5.62 -6.46
N GLY A 313 18.86 6.84 -6.80
CA GLY A 313 20.25 7.28 -6.87
C GLY A 313 21.01 7.23 -5.55
N ARG A 314 20.28 7.12 -4.42
CA ARG A 314 20.84 7.02 -3.07
C ARG A 314 20.72 5.61 -2.47
N ALA A 315 20.35 4.61 -3.27
CA ALA A 315 20.09 3.25 -2.80
C ALA A 315 21.28 2.63 -2.08
N GLN A 316 22.50 2.71 -2.64
CA GLN A 316 23.69 2.13 -2.04
C GLN A 316 24.04 2.76 -0.68
N GLU A 317 23.85 4.07 -0.54
CA GLU A 317 24.02 4.76 0.74
C GLU A 317 23.01 4.28 1.77
N ALA A 318 21.77 4.06 1.37
CA ALA A 318 20.72 3.51 2.25
C ALA A 318 21.06 2.09 2.69
N PHE A 319 21.53 1.24 1.79
CA PHE A 319 21.94 -0.13 2.11
C PHE A 319 23.12 -0.15 3.08
N ALA A 320 24.11 0.70 2.87
CA ALA A 320 25.23 0.84 3.79
C ALA A 320 24.78 1.28 5.18
N ALA A 321 23.88 2.27 5.27
CA ALA A 321 23.32 2.74 6.53
C ALA A 321 22.55 1.64 7.28
N MET A 322 21.72 0.87 6.58
CA MET A 322 20.98 -0.23 7.19
C MET A 322 21.88 -1.38 7.64
N ARG A 323 22.93 -1.66 6.90
CA ARG A 323 23.93 -2.66 7.31
C ARG A 323 24.70 -2.24 8.54
N ASP A 324 25.03 -0.96 8.68
CA ASP A 324 25.68 -0.41 9.88
C ASP A 324 24.75 -0.53 11.11
N LEU A 325 23.45 -0.43 10.91
CA LEU A 325 22.44 -0.62 11.95
C LEU A 325 22.10 -2.10 12.19
N GLY A 326 22.62 -3.02 11.37
CA GLY A 326 22.32 -4.44 11.42
C GLY A 326 22.35 -5.05 12.81
N PRO A 327 23.41 -4.85 13.62
CA PRO A 327 23.46 -5.40 14.97
C PRO A 327 22.29 -5.01 15.88
N ARG A 328 21.63 -3.87 15.62
CA ARG A 328 20.46 -3.40 16.37
C ARG A 328 19.14 -3.76 15.70
N VAL A 329 19.12 -3.84 14.37
CA VAL A 329 17.92 -4.09 13.55
C VAL A 329 17.63 -5.60 13.46
N THR A 330 18.62 -6.39 13.11
CA THR A 330 18.45 -7.84 12.85
C THR A 330 17.77 -8.59 13.99
N PRO A 331 18.09 -8.36 15.28
CA PRO A 331 17.40 -9.07 16.38
C PRO A 331 15.91 -8.76 16.51
N LEU A 332 15.46 -7.59 16.01
CA LEU A 332 14.08 -7.16 16.09
C LEU A 332 13.28 -7.48 14.81
N LEU A 333 13.95 -7.96 13.78
CA LEU A 333 13.39 -8.14 12.47
C LEU A 333 12.89 -9.57 12.26
N GLN A 334 11.68 -9.70 11.70
CA GLN A 334 11.26 -10.96 11.08
C GLN A 334 11.91 -11.10 9.71
N VAL A 335 11.81 -10.08 8.87
CA VAL A 335 12.47 -10.01 7.57
C VAL A 335 12.49 -8.57 7.08
N GLY A 336 13.53 -8.20 6.31
CA GLY A 336 13.56 -6.99 5.50
C GLY A 336 13.31 -7.33 4.03
N GLU A 337 12.77 -6.39 3.30
CA GLU A 337 12.55 -6.51 1.86
C GLU A 337 13.01 -5.24 1.15
N ILE A 338 13.81 -5.40 0.10
CA ILE A 338 14.19 -4.30 -0.79
C ILE A 338 13.36 -4.43 -2.05
N ARG A 339 12.63 -3.35 -2.39
CA ARG A 339 11.77 -3.27 -3.56
C ARG A 339 12.11 -2.04 -4.40
N THR A 340 11.72 -2.07 -5.67
CA THR A 340 11.86 -0.91 -6.57
C THR A 340 10.48 -0.45 -7.05
N VAL A 341 10.36 0.85 -7.27
CA VAL A 341 9.11 1.46 -7.75
C VAL A 341 9.45 2.49 -8.82
N ALA A 342 8.78 2.41 -9.96
CA ALA A 342 8.90 3.40 -11.02
C ALA A 342 8.27 4.74 -10.61
N PRO A 343 8.71 5.87 -11.19
CA PRO A 343 8.06 7.15 -10.95
C PRO A 343 6.60 7.14 -11.41
N ASP A 344 5.76 7.94 -10.76
CA ASP A 344 4.40 8.16 -11.20
C ASP A 344 4.39 8.77 -12.61
N PRO A 345 3.51 8.31 -13.53
CA PRO A 345 3.41 8.89 -14.88
C PRO A 345 3.02 10.38 -14.86
N GLU A 346 2.15 10.74 -13.93
CA GLU A 346 1.81 12.13 -13.60
C GLU A 346 2.06 12.35 -12.11
N PRO A 347 2.68 13.47 -11.70
CA PRO A 347 2.97 13.72 -10.30
C PRO A 347 1.70 13.71 -9.45
N LEU A 348 1.70 12.88 -8.42
CA LEU A 348 0.66 12.84 -7.39
C LEU A 348 1.18 13.56 -6.14
N TRP A 349 0.41 14.47 -5.57
CA TRP A 349 0.94 15.46 -4.61
C TRP A 349 1.54 14.85 -3.35
N LEU A 350 0.96 13.81 -2.81
CA LEU A 350 1.48 13.13 -1.62
C LEU A 350 2.07 11.74 -1.93
N SER A 351 2.36 11.46 -3.19
CA SER A 351 3.08 10.24 -3.56
C SER A 351 4.59 10.43 -3.40
N PRO A 352 5.29 9.46 -2.80
CA PRO A 352 6.75 9.53 -2.69
C PRO A 352 7.48 9.19 -4.01
N PHE A 353 6.75 8.91 -5.09
CA PHE A 353 7.28 8.41 -6.35
C PHE A 353 7.35 9.50 -7.43
N ASP A 354 7.84 10.67 -7.09
CA ASP A 354 8.16 11.75 -8.04
C ASP A 354 9.43 11.44 -8.88
N GLY A 355 10.18 10.45 -8.50
CA GLY A 355 11.29 9.83 -9.22
C GLY A 355 11.33 8.33 -8.90
N PRO A 356 12.24 7.57 -9.55
CA PRO A 356 12.40 6.16 -9.24
C PRO A 356 12.87 6.00 -7.79
N ALA A 357 12.28 5.03 -7.10
CA ALA A 357 12.51 4.80 -5.68
C ALA A 357 12.90 3.37 -5.37
N VAL A 358 13.60 3.22 -4.24
CA VAL A 358 13.87 1.93 -3.60
C VAL A 358 13.11 1.92 -2.27
N GLY A 359 12.32 0.89 -2.04
CA GLY A 359 11.64 0.64 -0.78
C GLY A 359 12.52 -0.18 0.15
N VAL A 360 12.90 0.40 1.28
CA VAL A 360 13.55 -0.31 2.39
C VAL A 360 12.45 -0.69 3.37
N HIS A 361 11.96 -1.90 3.23
CA HIS A 361 10.83 -2.42 4.01
C HIS A 361 11.32 -3.29 5.16
N LEU A 362 10.71 -3.11 6.34
CA LEU A 362 11.07 -3.79 7.57
C LEU A 362 9.81 -4.41 8.17
N THR A 363 9.76 -5.74 8.24
CA THR A 363 8.75 -6.47 9.00
C THR A 363 9.35 -6.82 10.35
N TRP A 364 8.84 -6.16 11.38
CA TRP A 364 9.34 -6.29 12.76
C TRP A 364 8.63 -7.38 13.53
N LYS A 365 9.33 -7.98 14.47
CA LYS A 365 8.72 -8.77 15.54
C LYS A 365 7.76 -7.88 16.34
N PRO A 366 6.74 -8.45 17.02
CA PRO A 366 5.79 -7.67 17.81
C PRO A 366 6.40 -7.16 19.13
N LEU A 367 7.41 -6.33 19.02
CA LEU A 367 8.19 -5.72 20.09
C LEU A 367 8.11 -4.20 19.99
N PRO A 368 6.94 -3.58 20.26
CA PRO A 368 6.69 -2.17 19.93
C PRO A 368 7.65 -1.20 20.62
N ASP A 369 8.06 -1.47 21.85
CA ASP A 369 8.97 -0.58 22.59
C ASP A 369 10.39 -0.65 22.01
N ASP A 370 10.86 -1.84 21.66
CA ASP A 370 12.17 -2.01 21.03
C ASP A 370 12.21 -1.39 19.64
N VAL A 371 11.16 -1.56 18.85
CA VAL A 371 11.02 -0.96 17.52
C VAL A 371 11.00 0.58 17.65
N ALA A 372 10.23 1.11 18.59
CA ALA A 372 10.17 2.55 18.84
C ALA A 372 11.53 3.16 19.21
N ARG A 373 12.41 2.39 19.84
CA ARG A 373 13.77 2.84 20.17
C ARG A 373 14.72 2.84 18.98
N VAL A 374 14.56 1.94 18.02
CA VAL A 374 15.46 1.85 16.85
C VAL A 374 15.03 2.74 15.69
N LEU A 375 13.74 3.02 15.54
CA LEU A 375 13.23 3.84 14.44
C LEU A 375 13.87 5.22 14.33
N PRO A 376 14.09 5.99 15.42
CA PRO A 376 14.76 7.29 15.31
C PRO A 376 16.15 7.21 14.69
N ASP A 377 16.91 6.16 14.98
CA ASP A 377 18.26 5.99 14.45
C ASP A 377 18.24 5.57 12.97
N ALA A 378 17.31 4.70 12.58
CA ALA A 378 17.10 4.36 11.18
C ALA A 378 16.70 5.61 10.36
N GLU A 379 15.80 6.44 10.90
CA GLU A 379 15.36 7.66 10.25
C GLU A 379 16.45 8.73 10.20
N ALA A 380 17.25 8.86 11.24
CA ALA A 380 18.41 9.75 11.23
C ALA A 380 19.43 9.40 10.13
N ALA A 381 19.51 8.13 9.76
CA ALA A 381 20.39 7.66 8.69
C ALA A 381 19.75 7.80 7.29
N LEU A 382 18.44 7.59 7.16
CA LEU A 382 17.74 7.50 5.86
C LEU A 382 17.10 8.82 5.41
N LEU A 383 16.49 9.59 6.31
CA LEU A 383 15.80 10.84 5.94
C LEU A 383 16.75 11.86 5.29
N PRO A 384 18.02 12.02 5.71
CA PRO A 384 18.96 12.90 5.02
C PRO A 384 19.27 12.50 3.57
N LEU A 385 19.00 11.25 3.20
CA LEU A 385 19.12 10.76 1.82
C LEU A 385 17.93 11.13 0.95
N GLY A 386 16.92 11.81 1.50
CA GLY A 386 15.66 12.12 0.83
C GLY A 386 14.61 11.02 0.98
N ALA A 387 14.81 10.07 1.88
CA ALA A 387 13.85 9.01 2.14
C ALA A 387 12.54 9.59 2.70
N ARG A 388 11.42 8.98 2.30
CA ARG A 388 10.08 9.32 2.78
C ARG A 388 9.45 8.11 3.46
N PRO A 389 8.96 8.25 4.70
CA PRO A 389 8.24 7.17 5.35
C PRO A 389 6.98 6.79 4.59
N HIS A 390 6.67 5.51 4.52
CA HIS A 390 5.41 5.02 3.97
C HIS A 390 4.24 5.49 4.86
N TRP A 391 3.22 6.10 4.25
CA TRP A 391 2.09 6.70 4.97
C TRP A 391 1.32 5.74 5.88
N GLY A 392 1.23 4.48 5.50
CA GLY A 392 0.47 3.46 6.23
C GLY A 392 1.30 2.64 7.22
N LYS A 393 2.56 2.99 7.47
CA LYS A 393 3.46 2.18 8.30
C LYS A 393 4.03 2.98 9.46
N LEU A 394 4.70 2.29 10.41
CA LEU A 394 5.26 2.94 11.58
C LEU A 394 6.42 3.85 11.20
N SER A 395 6.40 5.06 11.74
CA SER A 395 7.47 6.05 11.60
C SER A 395 7.53 6.92 12.84
N HIS A 396 8.74 7.15 13.33
CA HIS A 396 8.98 8.12 14.41
C HIS A 396 8.69 9.55 13.93
N ALA A 397 9.16 9.92 12.75
CA ALA A 397 9.00 11.27 12.20
C ALA A 397 7.53 11.64 11.94
N LEU A 398 6.73 10.69 11.43
CA LEU A 398 5.29 10.94 11.20
C LEU A 398 4.53 11.25 12.49
N VAL A 399 5.02 10.80 13.63
CA VAL A 399 4.41 11.04 14.95
C VAL A 399 5.01 12.27 15.62
N HIS A 400 6.34 12.41 15.62
CA HIS A 400 7.06 13.37 16.45
C HIS A 400 7.61 14.58 15.68
N ASP A 401 7.75 14.50 14.37
CA ASP A 401 8.27 15.57 13.51
C ASP A 401 7.58 15.54 12.12
N PRO A 402 6.24 15.60 12.09
CA PRO A 402 5.51 15.52 10.83
C PRO A 402 5.82 16.65 9.87
N GLY A 403 6.22 17.83 10.37
CA GLY A 403 6.60 18.96 9.53
C GLY A 403 7.81 18.67 8.65
N SER A 404 8.79 17.91 9.15
CA SER A 404 9.96 17.53 8.35
C SER A 404 9.59 16.55 7.23
N VAL A 405 8.59 15.70 7.45
CA VAL A 405 8.07 14.80 6.40
C VAL A 405 7.26 15.59 5.38
N ALA A 406 6.37 16.48 5.82
CA ALA A 406 5.60 17.35 4.94
C ALA A 406 6.50 18.19 4.02
N ALA A 407 7.62 18.68 4.51
CA ALA A 407 8.58 19.45 3.74
C ALA A 407 9.23 18.67 2.59
N LEU A 408 9.16 17.35 2.60
CA LEU A 408 9.64 16.48 1.49
C LEU A 408 8.66 16.42 0.30
N TYR A 409 7.45 16.99 0.45
CA TYR A 409 6.42 16.99 -0.58
C TYR A 409 6.18 18.42 -1.09
N PRO A 410 6.65 18.76 -2.30
CA PRO A 410 6.57 20.14 -2.81
C PRO A 410 5.15 20.69 -2.94
N ARG A 411 4.14 19.81 -3.08
CA ARG A 411 2.74 20.19 -3.26
C ARG A 411 1.90 20.07 -1.99
N VAL A 412 2.52 19.93 -0.80
CA VAL A 412 1.77 19.75 0.46
C VAL A 412 0.85 20.93 0.78
N ASP A 413 1.26 22.15 0.48
CA ASP A 413 0.44 23.34 0.71
C ASP A 413 -0.77 23.38 -0.24
N ASP A 414 -0.59 22.98 -1.49
CA ASP A 414 -1.68 22.82 -2.44
C ASP A 414 -2.67 21.75 -1.98
N PHE A 415 -2.16 20.66 -1.42
CA PHE A 415 -3.00 19.62 -0.82
C PHE A 415 -3.81 20.16 0.36
N GLY A 416 -3.19 20.93 1.23
CA GLY A 416 -3.90 21.58 2.35
C GLY A 416 -5.03 22.50 1.86
N ALA A 417 -4.79 23.27 0.81
CA ALA A 417 -5.81 24.10 0.18
C ALA A 417 -6.94 23.29 -0.46
N LEU A 418 -6.61 22.16 -1.09
CA LEU A 418 -7.59 21.25 -1.65
C LEU A 418 -8.47 20.63 -0.56
N ALA A 419 -7.87 20.17 0.53
CA ALA A 419 -8.58 19.65 1.69
C ALA A 419 -9.54 20.68 2.30
N GLN A 420 -9.12 21.94 2.39
CA GLN A 420 -9.97 23.03 2.87
C GLN A 420 -11.17 23.27 1.95
N ARG A 421 -10.99 23.21 0.63
CA ARG A 421 -12.10 23.39 -0.32
C ARG A 421 -13.11 22.25 -0.29
N TYR A 422 -12.64 21.00 -0.12
CA TYR A 422 -13.50 19.82 -0.09
C TYR A 422 -14.15 19.58 1.27
N ASP A 423 -13.52 20.05 2.32
CA ASP A 423 -13.92 19.82 3.70
C ASP A 423 -13.66 21.06 4.58
N PRO A 424 -14.43 22.18 4.37
CA PRO A 424 -14.19 23.41 5.11
C PRO A 424 -14.33 23.28 6.63
N GLU A 425 -15.15 22.34 7.08
CA GLU A 425 -15.42 22.12 8.50
C GLU A 425 -14.48 21.10 9.15
N GLY A 426 -13.56 20.54 8.36
CA GLY A 426 -12.57 19.59 8.88
C GLY A 426 -13.15 18.26 9.37
N ARG A 427 -14.23 17.77 8.77
CA ARG A 427 -14.89 16.51 9.15
C ARG A 427 -13.98 15.29 8.96
N PHE A 428 -13.18 15.30 7.87
CA PHE A 428 -12.27 14.21 7.51
C PHE A 428 -10.86 14.36 8.08
N LEU A 429 -10.59 15.41 8.84
CA LEU A 429 -9.33 15.56 9.53
C LEU A 429 -9.29 14.60 10.73
N GLY A 430 -8.28 13.75 10.77
CA GLY A 430 -7.86 13.01 11.95
C GLY A 430 -6.57 13.61 12.49
N GLY A 431 -6.14 13.19 13.66
CA GLY A 431 -4.91 13.70 14.27
C GLY A 431 -3.68 13.56 13.38
N TYR A 432 -3.62 12.50 12.58
CA TYR A 432 -2.54 12.24 11.63
C TYR A 432 -2.42 13.37 10.58
N VAL A 433 -3.51 13.69 9.88
CA VAL A 433 -3.49 14.73 8.83
C VAL A 433 -3.36 16.12 9.45
N GLU A 434 -3.99 16.38 10.59
CA GLU A 434 -3.83 17.64 11.31
C GLU A 434 -2.35 17.91 11.65
N ARG A 435 -1.64 16.91 12.18
CA ARG A 435 -0.20 17.03 12.49
C ARG A 435 0.63 17.28 11.23
N LEU A 436 0.30 16.61 10.13
CA LEU A 436 1.02 16.75 8.86
C LEU A 436 0.86 18.15 8.27
N LEU A 437 -0.36 18.69 8.28
CA LEU A 437 -0.67 20.00 7.66
C LEU A 437 -0.34 21.19 8.55
N ALA A 438 -0.16 21.01 9.85
CA ALA A 438 0.20 22.06 10.80
C ALA A 438 1.70 22.39 10.82
N GLY A 439 2.53 21.54 10.18
CA GLY A 439 4.00 21.65 10.18
C GLY A 439 4.55 22.74 9.28
#